data_7f6f4d27d200414eb3baf21eaf7d94ed
#
_entry.id   7f6f4d27d200414eb3baf21eaf7d94ed
#
_cell.length_a   1.000
_cell.length_b   1.000
_cell.length_c   1.000
_cell.angle_alpha   90.00
_cell.angle_beta   90.00
_cell.angle_gamma   90.00
#
_symmetry.space_group_name_H-M   'P 1'
#
loop_
_entity.id
_entity.type
_entity.pdbx_description
1 polymer ?
#
loop_
_entity_poly.entity_id
_entity_poly.type
_entity_poly.pdbx_seq_one_letter_code
_entity_poly.pdbx_strand_id
1 'polypeptide(L)'
;RPEAQEIMNKYMSDESEFIFGALKGDETKTQLKERSKAYVKRINRVLKAICEENNINKHVTTYSARHTAANQLLAGDVPVAKISQLLGHADIKTTQNYLANLPDYNIQKEVLKVAM
;
A
#
# COMPACT_ATOMS: atom_id res chain seq x y z
N ARG A 1 0.54 -9.56 -9.35
CA ARG A 1 -0.71 -10.33 -9.55
C ARG A 1 -1.30 -9.96 -10.90
N PRO A 2 -1.90 -10.91 -11.65
CA PRO A 2 -2.47 -10.67 -12.98
C PRO A 2 -3.50 -9.54 -12.97
N GLU A 3 -4.38 -9.49 -11.99
CA GLU A 3 -5.44 -8.49 -11.86
C GLU A 3 -4.88 -7.07 -11.72
N ALA A 4 -3.80 -6.92 -10.96
CA ALA A 4 -3.13 -5.63 -10.80
C ALA A 4 -2.48 -5.18 -12.12
N GLN A 5 -1.88 -6.11 -12.87
CA GLN A 5 -1.28 -5.84 -14.16
C GLN A 5 -2.34 -5.42 -15.19
N GLU A 6 -3.49 -6.07 -15.19
CA GLU A 6 -4.63 -5.70 -16.05
C GLU A 6 -5.13 -4.28 -15.78
N ILE A 7 -5.29 -3.93 -14.49
CA ILE A 7 -5.66 -2.56 -14.10
C ILE A 7 -4.59 -1.56 -14.53
N MET A 8 -3.31 -1.86 -14.29
CA MET A 8 -2.21 -0.98 -14.71
C MET A 8 -2.24 -0.76 -16.21
N ASN A 9 -2.34 -1.83 -17.01
CA ASN A 9 -2.38 -1.74 -18.47
C ASN A 9 -3.56 -0.91 -18.99
N LYS A 10 -4.71 -0.96 -18.30
CA LYS A 10 -5.89 -0.17 -18.65
C LYS A 10 -5.67 1.34 -18.51
N TYR A 11 -4.82 1.76 -17.58
CA TYR A 11 -4.60 3.17 -17.25
C TYR A 11 -3.23 3.70 -17.71
N MET A 12 -2.33 2.82 -18.16
CA MET A 12 -1.08 3.24 -18.78
C MET A 12 -1.34 3.97 -20.10
N SER A 13 -0.61 5.06 -20.32
CA SER A 13 -0.55 5.73 -21.63
C SER A 13 0.91 6.06 -21.97
N ASP A 14 1.22 6.09 -23.25
CA ASP A 14 2.56 6.45 -23.73
C ASP A 14 2.88 7.95 -23.54
N GLU A 15 1.87 8.75 -23.16
CA GLU A 15 1.99 10.19 -22.96
C GLU A 15 2.38 10.58 -21.52
N SER A 16 2.46 9.64 -20.59
CA SER A 16 2.74 9.92 -19.18
C SER A 16 3.59 8.85 -18.52
N GLU A 17 4.59 9.27 -17.76
CA GLU A 17 5.37 8.38 -16.88
C GLU A 17 4.54 7.82 -15.72
N PHE A 18 3.37 8.38 -15.45
CA PHE A 18 2.48 7.98 -14.36
C PHE A 18 1.27 7.21 -14.88
N ILE A 19 1.01 6.05 -14.28
CA ILE A 19 -0.10 5.16 -14.64
C ILE A 19 -1.45 5.84 -14.41
N PHE A 20 -1.57 6.56 -13.29
CA PHE A 20 -2.81 7.26 -12.94
C PHE A 20 -2.65 8.75 -13.16
N GLY A 21 -3.62 9.39 -13.82
CA GLY A 21 -3.59 10.81 -14.20
C GLY A 21 -3.59 11.83 -13.05
N ALA A 22 -3.11 11.43 -11.86
CA ALA A 22 -2.93 12.32 -10.72
C ALA A 22 -1.76 13.28 -10.90
N LEU A 23 -0.75 12.85 -11.62
CA LEU A 23 0.50 13.57 -11.92
C LEU A 23 0.71 13.59 -13.43
N LYS A 24 1.33 14.67 -13.93
CA LYS A 24 1.61 14.87 -15.35
C LYS A 24 3.08 14.65 -15.71
N GLY A 25 3.99 14.75 -14.73
CA GLY A 25 5.44 14.62 -14.91
C GLY A 25 6.19 15.94 -15.02
N ASP A 26 5.49 17.05 -15.14
CA ASP A 26 6.04 18.41 -15.26
C ASP A 26 5.93 19.23 -13.96
N GLU A 27 5.50 18.59 -12.87
CA GLU A 27 5.27 19.24 -11.60
C GLU A 27 6.58 19.68 -10.91
N THR A 28 6.55 20.85 -10.31
CA THR A 28 7.55 21.25 -9.31
C THR A 28 7.44 20.36 -8.05
N LYS A 29 8.48 20.28 -7.23
CA LYS A 29 8.46 19.49 -5.98
C LYS A 29 7.28 19.84 -5.07
N THR A 30 6.90 21.11 -5.00
CA THR A 30 5.77 21.58 -4.19
C THR A 30 4.45 21.11 -4.78
N GLN A 31 4.25 21.28 -6.08
CA GLN A 31 3.05 20.82 -6.78
C GLN A 31 2.89 19.30 -6.71
N LEU A 32 3.99 18.54 -6.87
CA LEU A 32 4.00 17.09 -6.72
C LEU A 32 3.47 16.68 -5.33
N LYS A 33 3.97 17.33 -4.28
CA LYS A 33 3.55 17.05 -2.89
C LYS A 33 2.08 17.39 -2.65
N GLU A 34 1.61 18.51 -3.16
CA GLU A 34 0.22 18.96 -3.00
C GLU A 34 -0.75 18.08 -3.79
N ARG A 35 -0.45 17.78 -5.06
CA ARG A 35 -1.27 16.90 -5.90
C ARG A 35 -1.33 15.49 -5.33
N SER A 36 -0.20 14.92 -4.88
CA SER A 36 -0.18 13.60 -4.26
C SER A 36 -1.05 13.55 -3.01
N LYS A 37 -0.97 14.57 -2.13
CA LYS A 37 -1.83 14.66 -0.94
C LYS A 37 -3.30 14.77 -1.30
N ALA A 38 -3.66 15.61 -2.27
CA ALA A 38 -5.04 15.78 -2.72
C ALA A 38 -5.60 14.47 -3.31
N TYR A 39 -4.79 13.75 -4.08
CA TYR A 39 -5.16 12.47 -4.66
C TYR A 39 -5.42 11.40 -3.59
N VAL A 40 -4.51 11.24 -2.64
CA VAL A 40 -4.68 10.33 -1.50
C VAL A 40 -5.93 10.68 -0.70
N LYS A 41 -6.17 11.97 -0.42
CA LYS A 41 -7.39 12.42 0.28
C LYS A 41 -8.66 12.05 -0.48
N ARG A 42 -8.67 12.18 -1.82
CA ARG A 42 -9.78 11.79 -2.67
C ARG A 42 -10.04 10.28 -2.60
N ILE A 43 -8.98 9.45 -2.74
CA ILE A 43 -9.09 7.98 -2.64
C ILE A 43 -9.65 7.58 -1.28
N ASN A 44 -9.11 8.12 -0.18
CA ASN A 44 -9.55 7.77 1.16
C ASN A 44 -11.02 8.14 1.41
N ARG A 45 -11.52 9.22 0.78
CA ARG A 45 -12.96 9.57 0.83
C ARG A 45 -13.81 8.52 0.13
N VAL A 46 -13.39 8.05 -1.03
CA VAL A 46 -14.10 6.99 -1.77
C VAL A 46 -14.07 5.68 -1.00
N LEU A 47 -12.91 5.29 -0.44
CA LEU A 47 -12.78 4.10 0.40
C LEU A 47 -13.72 4.15 1.61
N LYS A 48 -13.83 5.31 2.25
CA LYS A 48 -14.75 5.51 3.36
C LYS A 48 -16.21 5.28 2.94
N ALA A 49 -16.65 5.88 1.84
CA ALA A 49 -18.00 5.68 1.32
C ALA A 49 -18.28 4.20 0.99
N ILE A 50 -17.35 3.51 0.33
CA ILE A 50 -17.47 2.07 0.04
C ILE A 50 -17.60 1.26 1.34
N CYS A 51 -16.82 1.56 2.37
CA CYS A 51 -16.92 0.89 3.66
C CYS A 51 -18.28 1.10 4.32
N GLU A 52 -18.80 2.33 4.29
CA GLU A 52 -20.11 2.67 4.83
C GLU A 52 -21.23 1.93 4.09
N GLU A 53 -21.22 1.93 2.76
CA GLU A 53 -22.20 1.24 1.92
C GLU A 53 -22.22 -0.30 2.14
N ASN A 54 -21.06 -0.88 2.47
CA ASN A 54 -20.90 -2.32 2.67
C ASN A 54 -20.90 -2.74 4.15
N ASN A 55 -21.26 -1.85 5.07
CA ASN A 55 -21.27 -2.11 6.51
C ASN A 55 -19.91 -2.59 7.07
N ILE A 56 -18.81 -2.15 6.46
CA ILE A 56 -17.46 -2.45 6.93
C ILE A 56 -17.11 -1.45 8.04
N ASN A 57 -17.25 -1.87 9.28
CA ASN A 57 -16.97 -1.04 10.45
C ASN A 57 -15.46 -1.01 10.79
N LYS A 58 -14.62 -0.70 9.81
CA LYS A 58 -13.17 -0.55 9.95
C LYS A 58 -12.70 0.70 9.23
N HIS A 59 -11.69 1.35 9.79
CA HIS A 59 -11.05 2.49 9.14
C HIS A 59 -10.10 2.02 8.04
N VAL A 60 -10.57 2.00 6.80
CA VAL A 60 -9.79 1.61 5.62
C VAL A 60 -9.28 2.84 4.88
N THR A 61 -7.99 2.86 4.60
CA THR A 61 -7.31 3.92 3.86
C THR A 61 -6.33 3.33 2.85
N THR A 62 -5.73 4.17 2.00
CA THR A 62 -4.61 3.76 1.14
C THR A 62 -3.46 3.14 1.94
N TYR A 63 -3.28 3.54 3.20
CA TYR A 63 -2.27 2.99 4.08
C TYR A 63 -2.57 1.54 4.49
N SER A 64 -3.85 1.17 4.58
CA SER A 64 -4.27 -0.22 4.85
C SER A 64 -3.79 -1.18 3.76
N ALA A 65 -3.83 -0.76 2.49
CA ALA A 65 -3.28 -1.56 1.38
C ALA A 65 -1.77 -1.78 1.52
N ARG A 66 -1.03 -0.73 1.92
CA ARG A 66 0.41 -0.81 2.18
C ARG A 66 0.73 -1.75 3.35
N HIS A 67 -0.03 -1.67 4.45
CA HIS A 67 0.10 -2.58 5.58
C HIS A 67 -0.17 -4.03 5.17
N THR A 68 -1.24 -4.27 4.42
CA THR A 68 -1.60 -5.59 3.93
C THR A 68 -0.51 -6.18 3.05
N ALA A 69 0.02 -5.40 2.10
CA ALA A 69 1.11 -5.83 1.24
C ALA A 69 2.37 -6.18 2.04
N ALA A 70 2.76 -5.35 3.00
CA ALA A 70 3.92 -5.61 3.86
C ALA A 70 3.76 -6.90 4.68
N ASN A 71 2.58 -7.10 5.27
CA ASN A 71 2.25 -8.32 6.03
C ASN A 71 2.28 -9.58 5.15
N GLN A 72 1.72 -9.50 3.94
CA GLN A 72 1.74 -10.64 3.00
C GLN A 72 3.16 -10.98 2.55
N LEU A 73 4.01 -9.98 2.31
CA LEU A 73 5.41 -10.19 1.95
C LEU A 73 6.19 -10.83 3.12
N LEU A 74 5.97 -10.35 4.34
CA LEU A 74 6.58 -10.91 5.54
C LEU A 74 6.12 -12.35 5.79
N ALA A 75 4.82 -12.63 5.64
CA ALA A 75 4.25 -13.97 5.76
C ALA A 75 4.71 -14.93 4.67
N GLY A 76 5.18 -14.42 3.54
CA GLY A 76 5.81 -15.16 2.44
C GLY A 76 7.33 -15.27 2.56
N ASP A 77 7.89 -15.02 3.75
CA ASP A 77 9.32 -15.09 4.04
C ASP A 77 10.21 -14.20 3.15
N VAL A 78 9.64 -13.10 2.63
CA VAL A 78 10.42 -12.13 1.84
C VAL A 78 11.38 -11.37 2.78
N PRO A 79 12.68 -11.33 2.48
CA PRO A 79 13.65 -10.62 3.31
C PRO A 79 13.29 -9.16 3.54
N VAL A 80 13.44 -8.68 4.79
CA VAL A 80 13.07 -7.31 5.20
C VAL A 80 13.75 -6.24 4.32
N ALA A 81 14.98 -6.49 3.85
CA ALA A 81 15.68 -5.61 2.93
C ALA A 81 14.93 -5.44 1.60
N LYS A 82 14.35 -6.50 1.05
CA LYS A 82 13.53 -6.45 -0.16
C LYS A 82 12.19 -5.76 0.10
N ILE A 83 11.57 -6.03 1.24
CA ILE A 83 10.35 -5.32 1.67
C ILE A 83 10.62 -3.81 1.76
N SER A 84 11.76 -3.42 2.33
CA SER A 84 12.18 -2.02 2.43
C SER A 84 12.27 -1.33 1.07
N GLN A 85 12.91 -1.99 0.11
CA GLN A 85 13.01 -1.50 -1.27
C GLN A 85 11.63 -1.36 -1.94
N LEU A 86 10.77 -2.38 -1.82
CA LEU A 86 9.42 -2.36 -2.38
C LEU A 86 8.54 -1.27 -1.77
N LEU A 87 8.72 -0.98 -0.49
CA LEU A 87 8.03 0.10 0.21
C LEU A 87 8.64 1.48 -0.06
N GLY A 88 9.80 1.56 -0.74
CA GLY A 88 10.48 2.82 -1.04
C GLY A 88 11.08 3.50 0.19
N HIS A 89 11.45 2.74 1.24
CA HIS A 89 12.11 3.30 2.40
C HIS A 89 13.60 3.51 2.13
N ALA A 90 14.12 4.70 2.41
CA ALA A 90 15.54 5.01 2.25
C ALA A 90 16.42 4.32 3.31
N ASP A 91 15.87 4.00 4.48
CA ASP A 91 16.54 3.32 5.58
C ASP A 91 15.76 2.08 5.99
N ILE A 92 16.47 0.96 6.10
CA ILE A 92 15.92 -0.34 6.52
C ILE A 92 15.34 -0.31 7.94
N LYS A 93 15.89 0.55 8.82
CA LYS A 93 15.36 0.75 10.18
C LYS A 93 13.90 1.23 10.15
N THR A 94 13.53 2.05 9.17
CA THR A 94 12.16 2.49 8.97
C THR A 94 11.24 1.29 8.72
N THR A 95 11.69 0.32 7.91
CA THR A 95 10.94 -0.90 7.65
C THR A 95 10.89 -1.81 8.87
N GLN A 96 11.98 -1.98 9.59
CA GLN A 96 12.02 -2.80 10.81
C GLN A 96 11.07 -2.26 11.87
N ASN A 97 11.09 -0.95 12.14
CA ASN A 97 10.17 -0.30 13.07
C ASN A 97 8.71 -0.40 12.59
N TYR A 98 8.50 -0.26 11.30
CA TYR A 98 7.19 -0.40 10.68
C TYR A 98 6.62 -1.80 10.85
N LEU A 99 7.42 -2.83 10.53
CA LEU A 99 7.01 -4.24 10.66
C LEU A 99 6.81 -4.66 12.13
N ALA A 100 7.64 -4.15 13.05
CA ALA A 100 7.50 -4.42 14.49
C ALA A 100 6.18 -3.89 15.08
N ASN A 101 5.60 -2.84 14.48
CA ASN A 101 4.33 -2.26 14.89
C ASN A 101 3.11 -2.82 14.15
N LEU A 102 3.31 -3.72 13.18
CA LEU A 102 2.21 -4.41 12.53
C LEU A 102 1.62 -5.48 13.46
N PRO A 103 0.29 -5.65 13.47
CA PRO A 103 -0.33 -6.77 14.18
C PRO A 103 0.28 -8.08 13.67
N ASP A 104 0.79 -8.87 14.60
CA ASP A 104 1.60 -10.05 14.27
C ASP A 104 0.74 -11.19 13.71
N TYR A 105 0.53 -11.15 12.40
CA TYR A 105 -0.21 -12.20 11.68
C TYR A 105 0.52 -13.57 11.74
N ASN A 106 1.85 -13.57 11.91
CA ASN A 106 2.65 -14.78 11.93
C ASN A 106 2.60 -15.47 13.28
N ILE A 107 2.61 -14.77 14.40
CA ILE A 107 2.47 -15.39 15.73
C ILE A 107 1.13 -16.12 15.83
N GLN A 108 0.03 -15.53 15.36
CA GLN A 108 -1.26 -16.21 15.35
C GLN A 108 -1.25 -17.50 14.51
N LYS A 109 -0.57 -17.47 13.37
CA LYS A 109 -0.49 -18.64 12.48
C LYS A 109 0.43 -19.74 13.03
N GLU A 110 1.51 -19.37 13.70
CA GLU A 110 2.41 -20.32 14.38
C GLU A 110 1.77 -20.92 15.62
N VAL A 111 1.10 -20.09 16.44
CA VAL A 111 0.35 -20.58 17.61
C VAL A 111 -0.75 -21.55 17.22
N LEU A 112 -1.47 -21.28 16.12
CA LEU A 112 -2.49 -22.19 15.59
C LEU A 112 -1.89 -23.50 15.03
N LYS A 113 -0.66 -23.49 14.50
CA LYS A 113 0.02 -24.71 14.07
C LYS A 113 0.50 -25.58 15.23
N VAL A 114 0.84 -24.97 16.37
CA VAL A 114 1.29 -25.70 17.56
C VAL A 114 0.11 -26.19 18.40
N ALA A 115 -1.06 -25.56 18.26
CA ALA A 115 -2.29 -25.93 18.99
C ALA A 115 -3.13 -27.03 18.29
N MET A 116 -2.73 -27.48 17.12
CA MET A 116 -3.30 -28.63 16.41
C MET A 116 -2.36 -29.83 16.45
#